data_2e47295043ec727914eec6e285d24be4
#
_entry.id   2e47295043ec727914eec6e285d24be4
#
_cell.length_a   1.000
_cell.length_b   1.000
_cell.length_c   1.000
_cell.angle_alpha   90.00
_cell.angle_beta   90.00
_cell.angle_gamma   90.00
#
_symmetry.space_group_name_H-M   'P 1'
#
loop_
_entity.id
_entity.type
_entity.pdbx_description
1 polymer ?
#
loop_
_entity_poly.entity_id
_entity_poly.type
_entity_poly.pdbx_seq_one_letter_code
_entity_poly.pdbx_strand_id
1 'polypeptide(L)'
;QLGHKGHTLQTIAEPDVIVKHEPAYCKCCGRLLIDIPCQKIRKTQIVDIKVVVETCEEQYYEKVCECGCVNNCEAPNCRIKYGDNLRALVTYLNVVQCIPFKRIAELISDLSGQNISEGTVQNILKENSGKADCAYEEIRKRLETASVVGADETGAAVGKHLHWNWIFQNDLLTYVYQSESRGQKAIDSKFPKGLPNSTLVTDRHQSYFN
;
A
#
# COMPACT_ATOMS: atom_id res chain seq x y z
N GLN A 1 -9.97 25.01 25.89
CA GLN A 1 -9.44 24.09 24.88
C GLN A 1 -7.93 24.05 25.06
N LEU A 2 -7.38 22.91 25.50
CA LEU A 2 -5.95 22.65 25.50
C LEU A 2 -5.49 22.66 24.02
N GLY A 3 -4.55 23.54 23.70
CA GLY A 3 -4.06 23.75 22.34
C GLY A 3 -3.55 22.45 21.71
N HIS A 4 -3.85 22.27 20.43
CA HIS A 4 -3.36 21.17 19.61
C HIS A 4 -1.82 21.17 19.65
N LYS A 5 -1.19 20.07 20.07
CA LYS A 5 0.26 19.89 19.96
C LYS A 5 0.61 19.90 18.47
N GLY A 6 1.24 20.96 17.98
CA GLY A 6 1.74 21.03 16.62
C GLY A 6 2.80 19.94 16.41
N HIS A 7 2.67 19.17 15.33
CA HIS A 7 3.71 18.25 14.89
C HIS A 7 4.76 19.04 14.09
N THR A 8 5.88 19.36 14.73
CA THR A 8 7.02 19.96 14.04
C THR A 8 7.89 18.85 13.45
N LEU A 9 8.33 19.02 12.21
CA LEU A 9 9.33 18.13 11.58
C LEU A 9 10.57 18.05 12.46
N GLN A 10 10.91 16.83 12.87
CA GLN A 10 12.11 16.58 13.66
C GLN A 10 13.31 16.39 12.72
N THR A 11 14.46 16.93 13.15
CA THR A 11 15.71 16.71 12.40
C THR A 11 16.21 15.29 12.58
N ILE A 12 16.71 14.68 11.49
CA ILE A 12 17.35 13.37 11.49
C ILE A 12 18.76 13.52 12.07
N ALA A 13 19.16 12.59 12.97
CA ALA A 13 20.46 12.66 13.64
C ALA A 13 21.61 12.42 12.66
N GLU A 14 21.45 11.46 11.75
CA GLU A 14 22.44 11.07 10.73
C GLU A 14 21.84 11.31 9.34
N PRO A 15 22.11 12.47 8.70
CA PRO A 15 21.65 12.73 7.35
C PRO A 15 22.50 11.96 6.32
N ASP A 16 21.86 11.52 5.21
CA ASP A 16 22.53 10.79 4.13
C ASP A 16 23.65 11.58 3.47
N VAL A 17 23.51 12.91 3.38
CA VAL A 17 24.48 13.81 2.73
C VAL A 17 24.68 15.05 3.59
N ILE A 18 25.94 15.45 3.76
CA ILE A 18 26.30 16.71 4.41
C ILE A 18 26.97 17.61 3.37
N VAL A 19 26.33 18.73 3.06
CA VAL A 19 26.91 19.78 2.22
C VAL A 19 27.39 20.91 3.12
N LYS A 20 28.68 21.25 3.01
CA LYS A 20 29.29 22.36 3.75
C LYS A 20 29.30 23.61 2.87
N HIS A 21 28.78 24.70 3.39
CA HIS A 21 28.82 26.02 2.77
C HIS A 21 29.80 26.89 3.57
N GLU A 22 31.00 27.05 3.04
CA GLU A 22 32.06 27.83 3.65
C GLU A 22 32.36 29.06 2.80
N PRO A 23 32.61 30.25 3.41
CA PRO A 23 32.95 31.42 2.64
C PRO A 23 34.37 31.29 2.06
N ALA A 24 34.49 31.39 0.74
CA ALA A 24 35.77 31.28 0.06
C ALA A 24 36.62 32.57 0.13
N TYR A 25 35.98 33.73 0.25
CA TYR A 25 36.64 35.02 0.22
C TYR A 25 36.16 35.96 1.33
N CYS A 26 37.07 36.79 1.85
CA CYS A 26 36.72 37.83 2.80
C CYS A 26 35.88 38.93 2.13
N LYS A 27 34.74 39.25 2.72
CA LYS A 27 33.83 40.30 2.19
C LYS A 27 34.42 41.71 2.28
N CYS A 28 35.42 41.97 3.15
CA CYS A 28 35.99 43.26 3.37
C CYS A 28 37.23 43.50 2.48
N CYS A 29 38.17 42.54 2.41
CA CYS A 29 39.46 42.73 1.74
C CYS A 29 39.69 41.79 0.56
N GLY A 30 38.73 40.89 0.23
CA GLY A 30 38.84 39.95 -0.90
C GLY A 30 39.83 38.80 -0.69
N ARG A 31 40.48 38.69 0.49
CA ARG A 31 41.47 37.63 0.76
C ARG A 31 40.82 36.24 0.72
N LEU A 32 41.52 35.26 0.16
CA LEU A 32 41.14 33.86 0.16
C LEU A 32 41.13 33.30 1.60
N LEU A 33 40.10 32.53 1.97
CA LEU A 33 39.85 32.02 3.32
C LEU A 33 39.98 30.47 3.43
N ILE A 34 40.54 29.79 2.44
CA ILE A 34 40.60 28.31 2.39
C ILE A 34 41.26 27.70 3.61
N ASP A 35 42.34 28.32 4.11
CA ASP A 35 43.12 27.81 5.24
C ASP A 35 42.69 28.36 6.59
N ILE A 36 41.60 29.12 6.65
CA ILE A 36 41.09 29.66 7.89
C ILE A 36 40.06 28.75 8.52
N PRO A 37 40.23 28.35 9.79
CA PRO A 37 39.27 27.48 10.46
C PRO A 37 37.86 28.10 10.44
N CYS A 38 36.85 27.32 10.05
CA CYS A 38 35.47 27.75 10.04
C CYS A 38 34.69 27.24 11.25
N GLN A 39 33.75 28.04 11.74
CA GLN A 39 32.83 27.66 12.80
C GLN A 39 31.42 27.47 12.21
N LYS A 40 30.81 26.34 12.51
CA LYS A 40 29.43 26.07 12.12
C LYS A 40 28.46 26.93 12.92
N ILE A 41 27.75 27.83 12.21
CA ILE A 41 26.80 28.76 12.82
C ILE A 41 25.34 28.26 12.80
N ARG A 42 24.98 27.43 11.79
CA ARG A 42 23.61 26.92 11.59
C ARG A 42 23.63 25.64 10.81
N LYS A 43 22.62 24.78 11.02
CA LYS A 43 22.30 23.66 10.14
C LYS A 43 20.84 23.75 9.69
N THR A 44 20.58 23.37 8.46
CA THR A 44 19.25 23.21 7.89
C THR A 44 19.23 21.84 7.22
N GLN A 45 18.18 21.05 7.43
CA GLN A 45 17.99 19.80 6.71
C GLN A 45 16.92 20.00 5.65
N ILE A 46 17.17 19.44 4.47
CA ILE A 46 16.22 19.37 3.36
C ILE A 46 15.86 17.90 3.22
N VAL A 47 14.57 17.61 3.33
CA VAL A 47 14.03 16.25 3.07
C VAL A 47 13.46 16.26 1.66
N ASP A 48 13.94 15.33 0.84
CA ASP A 48 13.52 15.22 -0.56
C ASP A 48 13.24 13.77 -0.92
N ILE A 49 12.52 13.53 -2.01
CA ILE A 49 12.17 12.19 -2.51
C ILE A 49 12.76 12.03 -3.91
N LYS A 50 13.47 10.93 -4.12
CA LYS A 50 13.91 10.50 -5.45
C LYS A 50 13.15 9.26 -5.86
N VAL A 51 12.48 9.31 -7.02
CA VAL A 51 11.88 8.14 -7.64
C VAL A 51 12.91 7.53 -8.59
N VAL A 52 13.29 6.27 -8.33
CA VAL A 52 14.21 5.52 -9.18
C VAL A 52 13.43 4.40 -9.86
N VAL A 53 13.47 4.36 -11.17
CA VAL A 53 12.89 3.28 -11.98
C VAL A 53 14.02 2.36 -12.41
N GLU A 54 13.89 1.09 -12.07
CA GLU A 54 14.86 0.05 -12.37
C GLU A 54 14.24 -0.94 -13.38
N THR A 55 14.96 -1.24 -14.45
CA THR A 55 14.58 -2.27 -15.42
C THR A 55 15.59 -3.40 -15.35
N CYS A 56 15.13 -4.59 -14.98
CA CYS A 56 15.91 -5.81 -14.99
C CYS A 56 15.54 -6.65 -16.22
N GLU A 57 16.51 -7.10 -16.98
CA GLU A 57 16.33 -8.02 -18.10
C GLU A 57 16.73 -9.43 -17.65
N GLU A 58 15.76 -10.36 -17.63
CA GLU A 58 16.01 -11.78 -17.39
C GLU A 58 16.21 -12.49 -18.72
N GLN A 59 17.39 -13.05 -18.93
CA GLN A 59 17.75 -13.79 -20.15
C GLN A 59 17.77 -15.29 -19.88
N TYR A 60 17.02 -16.03 -20.69
CA TYR A 60 16.87 -17.48 -20.56
C TYR A 60 17.61 -18.18 -21.70
N TYR A 61 18.46 -19.15 -21.36
CA TYR A 61 19.32 -19.85 -22.29
C TYR A 61 19.03 -21.34 -22.32
N GLU A 62 19.31 -21.95 -23.45
CA GLU A 62 19.37 -23.44 -23.58
C GLU A 62 20.82 -23.90 -23.80
N LYS A 63 21.11 -25.12 -23.40
CA LYS A 63 22.38 -25.80 -23.64
C LYS A 63 22.12 -27.20 -24.18
N VAL A 64 22.85 -27.58 -25.21
CA VAL A 64 22.83 -28.95 -25.72
C VAL A 64 23.99 -29.73 -25.11
N CYS A 65 23.68 -30.84 -24.44
CA CYS A 65 24.68 -31.77 -23.91
C CYS A 65 25.34 -32.56 -25.03
N GLU A 66 26.56 -33.07 -24.84
CA GLU A 66 27.25 -33.96 -25.77
C GLU A 66 26.44 -35.19 -26.12
N CYS A 67 25.55 -35.64 -25.23
CA CYS A 67 24.62 -36.74 -25.51
C CYS A 67 23.41 -36.38 -26.41
N GLY A 68 23.35 -35.12 -26.88
CA GLY A 68 22.26 -34.56 -27.70
C GLY A 68 21.04 -34.07 -26.93
N CYS A 69 21.05 -34.16 -25.60
CA CYS A 69 19.93 -33.70 -24.78
C CYS A 69 19.93 -32.17 -24.70
N VAL A 70 18.78 -31.52 -24.99
CA VAL A 70 18.57 -30.08 -24.86
C VAL A 70 18.11 -29.77 -23.45
N ASN A 71 18.82 -28.88 -22.77
CA ASN A 71 18.52 -28.40 -21.43
C ASN A 71 18.22 -26.92 -21.52
N ASN A 72 16.99 -26.52 -21.19
CA ASN A 72 16.53 -25.15 -21.21
C ASN A 72 16.05 -24.72 -19.82
N CYS A 73 16.18 -23.42 -19.56
CA CYS A 73 15.53 -22.79 -18.40
C CYS A 73 14.06 -22.53 -18.74
N GLU A 74 13.17 -22.76 -17.76
CA GLU A 74 11.77 -22.38 -17.93
C GLU A 74 11.64 -20.86 -18.01
N ALA A 75 11.28 -20.37 -19.18
CA ALA A 75 10.99 -18.97 -19.40
C ALA A 75 9.50 -18.67 -19.18
N PRO A 76 9.15 -17.55 -18.54
CA PRO A 76 7.75 -17.15 -18.40
C PRO A 76 7.17 -16.78 -19.77
N ASN A 77 5.89 -17.10 -19.97
CA ASN A 77 5.19 -16.80 -21.21
C ASN A 77 4.72 -15.32 -21.26
N CYS A 78 5.61 -14.39 -20.93
CA CYS A 78 5.34 -12.96 -21.02
C CYS A 78 6.63 -12.20 -21.34
N ARG A 79 6.51 -11.12 -22.11
CA ARG A 79 7.65 -10.27 -22.50
C ARG A 79 7.97 -9.21 -21.44
N ILE A 80 7.01 -8.79 -20.68
CA ILE A 80 7.14 -7.73 -19.66
C ILE A 80 6.40 -8.18 -18.41
N LYS A 81 7.06 -8.05 -17.26
CA LYS A 81 6.49 -8.23 -15.93
C LYS A 81 6.65 -6.94 -15.15
N TYR A 82 5.67 -6.62 -14.35
CA TYR A 82 5.81 -5.56 -13.35
C TYR A 82 6.35 -6.15 -12.06
N GLY A 83 7.43 -5.57 -11.55
CA GLY A 83 8.09 -6.01 -10.33
C GLY A 83 7.20 -5.85 -9.08
N ASP A 84 7.57 -6.53 -8.00
CA ASP A 84 6.76 -6.59 -6.79
C ASP A 84 6.57 -5.22 -6.12
N ASN A 85 7.58 -4.34 -6.18
CA ASN A 85 7.47 -2.99 -5.63
C ASN A 85 6.42 -2.15 -6.37
N LEU A 86 6.37 -2.22 -7.70
CA LEU A 86 5.34 -1.53 -8.48
C LEU A 86 3.95 -2.10 -8.18
N ARG A 87 3.82 -3.42 -8.08
CA ARG A 87 2.58 -4.11 -7.75
C ARG A 87 2.08 -3.74 -6.36
N ALA A 88 2.98 -3.63 -5.38
CA ALA A 88 2.67 -3.17 -4.03
C ALA A 88 2.22 -1.71 -4.03
N LEU A 89 2.91 -0.84 -4.77
CA LEU A 89 2.54 0.58 -4.90
C LEU A 89 1.14 0.74 -5.51
N VAL A 90 0.85 0.04 -6.63
CA VAL A 90 -0.48 0.04 -7.27
C VAL A 90 -1.57 -0.38 -6.28
N THR A 91 -1.31 -1.45 -5.51
CA THR A 91 -2.26 -1.94 -4.51
C THR A 91 -2.48 -0.91 -3.40
N TYR A 92 -1.41 -0.33 -2.86
CA TYR A 92 -1.48 0.73 -1.85
C TYR A 92 -2.28 1.94 -2.33
N LEU A 93 -1.98 2.41 -3.55
CA LEU A 93 -2.67 3.57 -4.13
C LEU A 93 -4.18 3.34 -4.29
N ASN A 94 -4.59 2.14 -4.69
CA ASN A 94 -6.01 1.84 -4.84
C ASN A 94 -6.70 1.54 -3.51
N VAL A 95 -6.16 0.58 -2.73
CA VAL A 95 -6.85 0.04 -1.54
C VAL A 95 -6.78 1.01 -0.36
N VAL A 96 -5.62 1.65 -0.15
CA VAL A 96 -5.42 2.53 1.02
C VAL A 96 -5.71 3.99 0.67
N GLN A 97 -5.27 4.44 -0.52
CA GLN A 97 -5.44 5.84 -0.93
C GLN A 97 -6.70 6.07 -1.77
N CYS A 98 -7.49 5.03 -2.06
CA CYS A 98 -8.75 5.09 -2.81
C CYS A 98 -8.61 5.76 -4.20
N ILE A 99 -7.44 5.66 -4.84
CA ILE A 99 -7.19 6.27 -6.14
C ILE A 99 -7.80 5.40 -7.25
N PRO A 100 -8.59 5.97 -8.17
CA PRO A 100 -9.17 5.23 -9.30
C PRO A 100 -8.12 4.69 -10.26
N PHE A 101 -8.41 3.57 -10.93
CA PHE A 101 -7.49 2.87 -11.84
C PHE A 101 -6.85 3.77 -12.89
N LYS A 102 -7.65 4.62 -13.53
CA LYS A 102 -7.15 5.57 -14.53
C LYS A 102 -6.08 6.49 -13.96
N ARG A 103 -6.31 7.07 -12.78
CA ARG A 103 -5.34 7.96 -12.13
C ARG A 103 -4.09 7.24 -11.65
N ILE A 104 -4.22 5.97 -11.26
CA ILE A 104 -3.05 5.14 -10.94
C ILE A 104 -2.21 4.92 -12.20
N ALA A 105 -2.86 4.59 -13.34
CA ALA A 105 -2.17 4.38 -14.60
C ALA A 105 -1.44 5.67 -15.06
N GLU A 106 -2.09 6.82 -14.96
CA GLU A 106 -1.48 8.14 -15.24
C GLU A 106 -0.29 8.41 -14.33
N LEU A 107 -0.44 8.26 -13.01
CA LEU A 107 0.63 8.49 -12.02
C LEU A 107 1.85 7.60 -12.27
N ILE A 108 1.65 6.31 -12.52
CA ILE A 108 2.75 5.38 -12.81
C ILE A 108 3.45 5.76 -14.12
N SER A 109 2.68 6.15 -15.14
CA SER A 109 3.25 6.61 -16.42
C SER A 109 4.10 7.89 -16.23
N ASP A 110 3.60 8.85 -15.47
CA ASP A 110 4.31 10.11 -15.21
C ASP A 110 5.60 9.90 -14.41
N LEU A 111 5.58 8.99 -13.42
CA LEU A 111 6.74 8.71 -12.57
C LEU A 111 7.79 7.83 -13.26
N SER A 112 7.37 6.86 -14.08
CA SER A 112 8.24 5.82 -14.62
C SER A 112 8.56 5.99 -16.11
N GLY A 113 7.81 6.80 -16.84
CA GLY A 113 7.84 6.86 -18.29
C GLY A 113 7.29 5.59 -18.97
N GLN A 114 6.74 4.65 -18.21
CA GLN A 114 6.19 3.39 -18.70
C GLN A 114 4.66 3.41 -18.70
N ASN A 115 4.05 3.14 -19.83
CA ASN A 115 2.60 3.07 -19.94
C ASN A 115 2.05 1.80 -19.30
N ILE A 116 1.20 1.96 -18.32
CA ILE A 116 0.41 0.89 -17.71
C ILE A 116 -1.08 1.10 -18.03
N SER A 117 -1.80 0.04 -18.38
CA SER A 117 -3.24 0.14 -18.63
C SER A 117 -4.07 -0.03 -17.37
N GLU A 118 -5.29 0.52 -17.37
CA GLU A 118 -6.28 0.28 -16.30
C GLU A 118 -6.56 -1.21 -16.09
N GLY A 119 -6.60 -1.99 -17.19
CA GLY A 119 -6.75 -3.45 -17.12
C GLY A 119 -5.57 -4.12 -16.41
N THR A 120 -4.35 -3.61 -16.58
CA THR A 120 -3.17 -4.10 -15.85
C THR A 120 -3.28 -3.77 -14.36
N VAL A 121 -3.72 -2.57 -14.00
CA VAL A 121 -4.00 -2.19 -12.60
C VAL A 121 -5.00 -3.16 -11.98
N GLN A 122 -6.11 -3.43 -12.67
CA GLN A 122 -7.13 -4.39 -12.22
C GLN A 122 -6.56 -5.81 -12.02
N ASN A 123 -5.74 -6.30 -12.96
CA ASN A 123 -5.14 -7.62 -12.87
C ASN A 123 -4.17 -7.72 -11.68
N ILE A 124 -3.36 -6.70 -11.43
CA ILE A 124 -2.47 -6.63 -10.25
C ILE A 124 -3.28 -6.74 -8.97
N LEU A 125 -4.36 -5.98 -8.85
CA LEU A 125 -5.23 -6.00 -7.66
C LEU A 125 -5.88 -7.38 -7.47
N LYS A 126 -6.38 -7.99 -8.55
CA LYS A 126 -6.98 -9.32 -8.51
C LYS A 126 -6.00 -10.39 -8.05
N GLU A 127 -4.78 -10.38 -8.57
CA GLU A 127 -3.75 -11.35 -8.17
C GLU A 127 -3.31 -11.14 -6.71
N ASN A 128 -3.14 -9.88 -6.28
CA ASN A 128 -2.79 -9.58 -4.90
C ASN A 128 -3.91 -9.90 -3.91
N SER A 129 -5.18 -9.73 -4.32
CA SER A 129 -6.35 -10.18 -3.55
C SER A 129 -6.28 -11.68 -3.31
N GLY A 130 -6.03 -12.50 -4.34
CA GLY A 130 -5.90 -13.95 -4.18
C GLY A 130 -4.76 -14.37 -3.24
N LYS A 131 -3.65 -13.63 -3.23
CA LYS A 131 -2.55 -13.86 -2.28
C LYS A 131 -2.95 -13.52 -0.83
N ALA A 132 -3.90 -12.61 -0.64
CA ALA A 132 -4.36 -12.16 0.68
C ALA A 132 -5.46 -13.03 1.29
N ASP A 133 -6.04 -13.98 0.54
CA ASP A 133 -7.20 -14.78 0.98
C ASP A 133 -6.99 -15.49 2.32
N CYS A 134 -5.81 -16.08 2.54
CA CYS A 134 -5.51 -16.74 3.82
C CYS A 134 -5.51 -15.76 5.00
N ALA A 135 -4.93 -14.57 4.82
CA ALA A 135 -4.91 -13.53 5.84
C ALA A 135 -6.31 -12.94 6.09
N TYR A 136 -7.09 -12.78 5.03
CA TYR A 136 -8.46 -12.30 5.08
C TYR A 136 -9.36 -13.26 5.89
N GLU A 137 -9.27 -14.56 5.63
CA GLU A 137 -10.02 -15.56 6.41
C GLU A 137 -9.52 -15.68 7.86
N GLU A 138 -8.25 -15.47 8.11
CA GLU A 138 -7.71 -15.44 9.47
C GLU A 138 -8.26 -14.25 10.27
N ILE A 139 -8.39 -13.08 9.64
CA ILE A 139 -9.02 -11.90 10.25
C ILE A 139 -10.47 -12.23 10.66
N ARG A 140 -11.24 -12.85 9.78
CA ARG A 140 -12.61 -13.27 10.07
C ARG A 140 -12.68 -14.19 11.29
N LYS A 141 -11.84 -15.24 11.33
CA LYS A 141 -11.77 -16.20 12.44
C LYS A 141 -11.41 -15.55 13.77
N ARG A 142 -10.47 -14.60 13.75
CA ARG A 142 -10.10 -13.85 14.98
C ARG A 142 -11.22 -12.97 15.47
N LEU A 143 -12.01 -12.37 14.58
CA LEU A 143 -13.20 -11.62 14.97
C LEU A 143 -14.29 -12.51 15.56
N GLU A 144 -14.47 -13.77 15.08
CA GLU A 144 -15.40 -14.73 15.69
C GLU A 144 -15.11 -15.02 17.17
N THR A 145 -13.87 -14.86 17.60
CA THR A 145 -13.42 -15.15 18.98
C THR A 145 -13.13 -13.89 19.80
N ALA A 146 -13.29 -12.72 19.22
CA ALA A 146 -13.03 -11.45 19.89
C ALA A 146 -14.10 -11.14 20.94
N SER A 147 -13.72 -10.52 22.06
CA SER A 147 -14.64 -10.14 23.14
C SER A 147 -15.56 -8.97 22.80
N VAL A 148 -15.11 -8.09 21.89
CA VAL A 148 -15.89 -6.94 21.41
C VAL A 148 -15.73 -6.85 19.90
N VAL A 149 -16.85 -6.71 19.18
CA VAL A 149 -16.88 -6.52 17.72
C VAL A 149 -17.86 -5.41 17.39
N GLY A 150 -17.39 -4.38 16.70
CA GLY A 150 -18.23 -3.39 16.05
C GLY A 150 -18.74 -3.95 14.72
N ALA A 151 -20.00 -3.72 14.39
CA ALA A 151 -20.57 -4.08 13.10
C ALA A 151 -21.39 -2.93 12.54
N ASP A 152 -21.23 -2.70 11.22
CA ASP A 152 -21.94 -1.68 10.47
C ASP A 152 -22.11 -2.14 9.01
N GLU A 153 -23.09 -1.56 8.30
CA GLU A 153 -23.27 -1.83 6.89
C GLU A 153 -23.55 -0.54 6.11
N THR A 154 -23.00 -0.46 4.91
CA THR A 154 -23.21 0.68 4.02
C THR A 154 -23.62 0.24 2.61
N GLY A 155 -24.55 0.95 2.01
CA GLY A 155 -25.03 0.67 0.67
C GLY A 155 -23.94 0.97 -0.39
N ALA A 156 -23.78 0.08 -1.35
CA ALA A 156 -22.88 0.23 -2.50
C ALA A 156 -23.60 -0.13 -3.78
N ALA A 157 -23.53 0.73 -4.80
CA ALA A 157 -24.08 0.44 -6.12
C ALA A 157 -23.08 -0.42 -6.93
N VAL A 158 -23.52 -1.61 -7.35
CA VAL A 158 -22.76 -2.48 -8.24
C VAL A 158 -23.56 -2.70 -9.52
N GLY A 159 -23.10 -2.12 -10.62
CA GLY A 159 -23.88 -2.07 -11.84
C GLY A 159 -25.18 -1.27 -11.63
N LYS A 160 -26.34 -1.93 -11.78
CA LYS A 160 -27.68 -1.34 -11.57
C LYS A 160 -28.34 -1.81 -10.26
N HIS A 161 -27.66 -2.58 -9.44
CA HIS A 161 -28.20 -3.19 -8.23
C HIS A 161 -27.57 -2.59 -6.98
N LEU A 162 -28.38 -2.47 -5.92
CA LEU A 162 -27.91 -2.07 -4.60
C LEU A 162 -27.33 -3.31 -3.91
N HIS A 163 -26.09 -3.20 -3.49
CA HIS A 163 -25.40 -4.16 -2.64
C HIS A 163 -25.07 -3.51 -1.30
N TRP A 164 -24.58 -4.29 -0.35
CA TRP A 164 -24.22 -3.84 0.98
C TRP A 164 -22.80 -4.28 1.31
N ASN A 165 -21.97 -3.33 1.70
CA ASN A 165 -20.67 -3.62 2.30
C ASN A 165 -20.88 -3.76 3.81
N TRP A 166 -20.67 -4.96 4.30
CA TRP A 166 -20.70 -5.29 5.71
C TRP A 166 -19.32 -5.15 6.30
N ILE A 167 -19.21 -4.50 7.44
CA ILE A 167 -17.97 -4.23 8.15
C ILE A 167 -18.08 -4.85 9.54
N PHE A 168 -17.11 -5.68 9.91
CA PHE A 168 -16.92 -6.19 11.25
C PHE A 168 -15.52 -5.83 11.71
N GLN A 169 -15.39 -5.22 12.90
CA GLN A 169 -14.11 -4.67 13.33
C GLN A 169 -13.92 -4.68 14.84
N ASN A 170 -12.66 -4.60 15.25
CA ASN A 170 -12.24 -4.25 16.60
C ASN A 170 -11.04 -3.29 16.52
N ASP A 171 -10.36 -3.04 17.64
CA ASP A 171 -9.22 -2.09 17.69
C ASP A 171 -8.03 -2.48 16.77
N LEU A 172 -7.93 -3.75 16.36
CA LEU A 172 -6.79 -4.29 15.62
C LEU A 172 -7.15 -4.79 14.22
N LEU A 173 -8.38 -5.23 14.01
CA LEU A 173 -8.80 -5.98 12.83
C LEU A 173 -10.06 -5.38 12.21
N THR A 174 -10.11 -5.36 10.88
CA THR A 174 -11.30 -5.01 10.12
C THR A 174 -11.53 -6.06 9.04
N TYR A 175 -12.74 -6.62 9.00
CA TYR A 175 -13.21 -7.56 8.00
C TYR A 175 -14.36 -6.90 7.22
N VAL A 176 -14.22 -6.80 5.91
CA VAL A 176 -15.21 -6.18 5.02
C VAL A 176 -15.62 -7.17 3.96
N TYR A 177 -16.91 -7.41 3.77
CA TYR A 177 -17.41 -8.21 2.66
C TYR A 177 -18.65 -7.59 2.04
N GLN A 178 -18.91 -7.94 0.79
CA GLN A 178 -20.08 -7.49 0.05
C GLN A 178 -21.17 -8.56 0.03
N SER A 179 -22.43 -8.12 0.14
CA SER A 179 -23.61 -8.96 0.02
C SER A 179 -24.72 -8.22 -0.75
N GLU A 180 -25.55 -8.96 -1.46
CA GLU A 180 -26.78 -8.45 -2.04
C GLU A 180 -27.88 -8.20 -0.98
N SER A 181 -27.74 -8.84 0.17
CA SER A 181 -28.70 -8.74 1.27
C SER A 181 -28.20 -7.79 2.37
N ARG A 182 -29.12 -6.98 2.90
CA ARG A 182 -28.96 -6.21 4.13
C ARG A 182 -29.42 -7.00 5.37
N GLY A 183 -29.97 -8.19 5.19
CA GLY A 183 -30.57 -8.97 6.28
C GLY A 183 -29.64 -10.00 6.89
N GLN A 184 -30.18 -10.75 7.88
CA GLN A 184 -29.49 -11.81 8.61
C GLN A 184 -28.73 -12.80 7.73
N LYS A 185 -29.27 -13.15 6.56
CA LYS A 185 -28.61 -14.04 5.59
C LYS A 185 -27.19 -13.59 5.20
N ALA A 186 -26.94 -12.28 5.17
CA ALA A 186 -25.62 -11.76 4.88
C ALA A 186 -24.64 -12.09 6.03
N ILE A 187 -25.07 -11.89 7.27
CA ILE A 187 -24.29 -12.21 8.47
C ILE A 187 -24.02 -13.71 8.54
N ASP A 188 -25.07 -14.53 8.43
CA ASP A 188 -24.96 -16.00 8.48
C ASP A 188 -24.03 -16.60 7.42
N SER A 189 -23.91 -15.94 6.27
CA SER A 189 -23.01 -16.38 5.19
C SER A 189 -21.53 -16.36 5.60
N LYS A 190 -21.15 -15.50 6.53
CA LYS A 190 -19.78 -15.32 7.01
C LYS A 190 -19.59 -15.75 8.46
N PHE A 191 -20.61 -15.60 9.27
CA PHE A 191 -20.63 -15.96 10.68
C PHE A 191 -21.81 -16.90 10.98
N PRO A 192 -21.79 -18.16 10.47
CA PRO A 192 -22.93 -19.08 10.56
C PRO A 192 -23.28 -19.52 11.99
N LYS A 193 -22.36 -19.33 12.93
CA LYS A 193 -22.56 -19.53 14.37
C LYS A 193 -22.82 -18.24 15.14
N GLY A 194 -22.96 -17.12 14.41
CA GLY A 194 -22.97 -15.80 15.00
C GLY A 194 -21.63 -15.44 15.68
N LEU A 195 -21.69 -14.54 16.63
CA LEU A 195 -20.57 -14.10 17.46
C LEU A 195 -20.90 -14.35 18.96
N PRO A 196 -21.02 -15.62 19.40
CA PRO A 196 -21.62 -15.95 20.70
C PRO A 196 -20.80 -15.48 21.90
N ASN A 197 -19.49 -15.22 21.71
CA ASN A 197 -18.59 -14.79 22.79
C ASN A 197 -18.28 -13.28 22.76
N SER A 198 -18.94 -12.55 21.85
CA SER A 198 -18.63 -11.14 21.60
C SER A 198 -19.73 -10.22 22.11
N THR A 199 -19.35 -9.08 22.68
CA THR A 199 -20.25 -7.94 22.78
C THR A 199 -20.30 -7.25 21.43
N LEU A 200 -21.48 -7.28 20.77
CA LEU A 200 -21.67 -6.64 19.48
C LEU A 200 -22.07 -5.17 19.67
N VAL A 201 -21.33 -4.27 19.01
CA VAL A 201 -21.60 -2.83 19.01
C VAL A 201 -22.11 -2.41 17.63
N THR A 202 -23.38 -1.99 17.54
CA THR A 202 -24.06 -1.68 16.28
C THR A 202 -24.97 -0.46 16.40
N ASP A 203 -25.48 0.04 15.28
CA ASP A 203 -26.50 1.11 15.18
C ASP A 203 -27.93 0.69 15.52
N ARG A 204 -28.14 -0.52 16.05
CA ARG A 204 -29.46 -1.14 16.35
C ARG A 204 -30.25 -1.54 15.09
N HIS A 205 -29.64 -1.78 13.97
CA HIS A 205 -30.33 -2.37 12.83
C HIS A 205 -30.86 -3.78 13.18
N GLN A 206 -32.07 -4.09 12.76
CA GLN A 206 -32.81 -5.31 13.16
C GLN A 206 -32.05 -6.63 12.82
N SER A 207 -31.20 -6.64 11.81
CA SER A 207 -30.42 -7.81 11.39
C SER A 207 -29.42 -8.32 12.43
N TYR A 208 -29.11 -7.52 13.45
CA TYR A 208 -28.15 -7.88 14.50
C TYR A 208 -28.79 -8.53 15.74
N PHE A 209 -30.12 -8.60 15.80
CA PHE A 209 -30.87 -9.02 17.01
C PHE A 209 -31.64 -10.34 16.83
N ASN A 210 -31.42 -11.10 15.76
CA ASN A 210 -32.09 -12.37 15.48
C ASN A 210 -31.16 -13.55 15.73
#